data_803cc7b4b9d0925d3de37a8b969df3e9
#
_entry.id   803cc7b4b9d0925d3de37a8b969df3e9
#
_cell.length_a   1.000
_cell.length_b   1.000
_cell.length_c   1.000
_cell.angle_alpha   90.00
_cell.angle_beta   90.00
_cell.angle_gamma   90.00
#
_symmetry.space_group_name_H-M   'P 1'
#
loop_
_entity.id
_entity.type
_entity.pdbx_description
1 polymer ?
#
loop_
_entity_poly.entity_id
_entity_poly.type
_entity_poly.pdbx_seq_one_letter_code
_entity_poly.pdbx_strand_id
1 'polypeptide(L)'
;NEGDFSSFATTDYVERAHGMGLEVWALVGNVDSVDVDLYTVLGKTSNRRHLILQLLSAVREYNLDGLNIDFENVSLDAGEPFIQFIRELSIPCRKYGIVLSVDNYVPMGHTDHYDRAEQGAVADYVIIMGYDEHYNGSDEAGSVASIGFVEKGIENTVAEVPKEKVINAVPFYTRIWETGADGI
;
A
#
# COMPACT_ATOMS: atom_id res chain seq x y z
N ASN A 1 -13.85 -10.81 -10.04
CA ASN A 1 -13.63 -10.89 -8.59
C ASN A 1 -12.90 -12.16 -8.10
N GLU A 2 -12.19 -12.85 -8.96
CA GLU A 2 -11.39 -14.03 -8.61
C GLU A 2 -9.88 -13.75 -8.58
N GLY A 3 -9.49 -12.48 -8.42
CA GLY A 3 -8.11 -12.00 -8.44
C GLY A 3 -7.69 -11.42 -9.78
N ASP A 4 -8.64 -11.00 -10.61
CA ASP A 4 -8.36 -10.24 -11.83
C ASP A 4 -8.07 -8.78 -11.49
N PHE A 5 -7.25 -8.12 -12.31
CA PHE A 5 -6.97 -6.69 -12.21
C PHE A 5 -7.02 -6.01 -13.59
N SER A 6 -7.14 -4.69 -13.59
CA SER A 6 -6.92 -3.83 -14.75
C SER A 6 -5.60 -3.08 -14.59
N SER A 7 -4.96 -2.70 -15.70
CA SER A 7 -3.67 -2.00 -15.67
C SER A 7 -3.72 -0.74 -16.51
N PHE A 8 -3.11 0.33 -16.01
CA PHE A 8 -2.80 1.56 -16.72
C PHE A 8 -1.31 1.66 -17.11
N ALA A 9 -0.51 0.63 -16.79
CA ALA A 9 0.90 0.60 -17.13
C ALA A 9 1.09 0.61 -18.66
N THR A 10 2.12 1.33 -19.10
CA THR A 10 2.52 1.37 -20.51
C THR A 10 4.02 1.19 -20.63
N THR A 11 4.45 0.45 -21.63
CA THR A 11 5.88 0.23 -21.92
C THR A 11 6.61 1.55 -22.16
N ASP A 12 6.00 2.48 -22.89
CA ASP A 12 6.59 3.81 -23.17
C ASP A 12 6.90 4.61 -21.90
N TYR A 13 6.05 4.52 -20.88
CA TYR A 13 6.29 5.18 -19.60
C TYR A 13 7.49 4.56 -18.89
N VAL A 14 7.53 3.25 -18.80
CA VAL A 14 8.60 2.51 -18.13
C VAL A 14 9.94 2.72 -18.83
N GLU A 15 9.99 2.61 -20.17
CA GLU A 15 11.22 2.86 -20.96
C GLU A 15 11.74 4.29 -20.77
N ARG A 16 10.84 5.28 -20.67
CA ARG A 16 11.24 6.67 -20.41
C ARG A 16 11.83 6.82 -19.01
N ALA A 17 11.23 6.22 -17.99
CA ALA A 17 11.74 6.25 -16.62
C ALA A 17 13.12 5.57 -16.54
N HIS A 18 13.28 4.40 -17.15
CA HIS A 18 14.56 3.69 -17.22
C HIS A 18 15.62 4.49 -17.98
N GLY A 19 15.22 5.20 -19.05
CA GLY A 19 16.11 6.11 -19.78
C GLY A 19 16.63 7.27 -18.93
N MET A 20 15.95 7.61 -17.83
CA MET A 20 16.38 8.59 -16.82
C MET A 20 17.12 7.94 -15.63
N GLY A 21 17.33 6.64 -15.63
CA GLY A 21 17.97 5.90 -14.54
C GLY A 21 17.06 5.70 -13.33
N LEU A 22 15.73 5.73 -13.51
CA LEU A 22 14.75 5.52 -12.46
C LEU A 22 14.19 4.10 -12.53
N GLU A 23 13.93 3.51 -11.37
CA GLU A 23 13.13 2.30 -11.24
C GLU A 23 11.64 2.64 -11.28
N VAL A 24 10.83 1.68 -11.74
CA VAL A 24 9.37 1.81 -11.78
C VAL A 24 8.72 0.70 -10.96
N TRP A 25 8.11 1.09 -9.86
CA TRP A 25 7.29 0.20 -9.03
C TRP A 25 5.82 0.48 -9.30
N ALA A 26 5.10 -0.53 -9.79
CA ALA A 26 3.69 -0.37 -10.07
C ALA A 26 2.87 -0.44 -8.79
N LEU A 27 2.00 0.56 -8.56
CA LEU A 27 1.03 0.55 -7.50
C LEU A 27 -0.10 -0.43 -7.83
N VAL A 28 -0.44 -1.28 -6.88
CA VAL A 28 -1.52 -2.26 -6.94
C VAL A 28 -2.50 -1.94 -5.83
N GLY A 29 -3.57 -1.23 -6.18
CA GLY A 29 -4.58 -0.75 -5.23
C GLY A 29 -5.96 -1.36 -5.46
N ASN A 30 -6.85 -1.10 -4.53
CA ASN A 30 -8.26 -1.48 -4.58
C ASN A 30 -9.23 -0.28 -4.45
N VAL A 31 -8.72 0.94 -4.27
CA VAL A 31 -9.52 2.13 -3.93
C VAL A 31 -10.35 2.63 -5.11
N ASP A 32 -9.80 2.55 -6.33
CA ASP A 32 -10.47 2.98 -7.56
C ASP A 32 -11.43 1.93 -8.12
N SER A 33 -11.48 0.76 -7.50
CA SER A 33 -12.33 -0.36 -7.91
C SER A 33 -13.61 -0.34 -7.11
N VAL A 34 -14.73 -0.14 -7.78
CA VAL A 34 -16.05 -0.24 -7.15
C VAL A 34 -16.24 -1.67 -6.65
N ASP A 35 -16.51 -1.82 -5.35
CA ASP A 35 -16.95 -3.08 -4.72
C ASP A 35 -15.95 -4.24 -4.74
N VAL A 36 -14.65 -4.00 -4.55
CA VAL A 36 -13.67 -5.08 -4.30
C VAL A 36 -13.74 -5.52 -2.85
N ASP A 37 -14.32 -6.67 -2.61
CA ASP A 37 -14.22 -7.36 -1.33
C ASP A 37 -12.89 -8.13 -1.24
N LEU A 38 -11.93 -7.57 -0.50
CA LEU A 38 -10.60 -8.15 -0.33
C LEU A 38 -10.66 -9.55 0.30
N TYR A 39 -11.61 -9.84 1.19
CA TYR A 39 -11.76 -11.18 1.73
C TYR A 39 -12.12 -12.20 0.64
N THR A 40 -13.03 -11.86 -0.25
CA THR A 40 -13.37 -12.74 -1.39
C THR A 40 -12.18 -12.97 -2.31
N VAL A 41 -11.36 -11.95 -2.57
CA VAL A 41 -10.18 -12.05 -3.42
C VAL A 41 -9.07 -12.84 -2.71
N LEU A 42 -8.75 -12.48 -1.47
CA LEU A 42 -7.55 -12.98 -0.78
C LEU A 42 -7.80 -14.21 0.10
N GLY A 43 -9.05 -14.47 0.50
CA GLY A 43 -9.41 -15.57 1.38
C GLY A 43 -9.21 -16.97 0.77
N LYS A 44 -9.18 -17.09 -0.56
CA LYS A 44 -8.99 -18.36 -1.27
C LYS A 44 -7.59 -18.44 -1.87
N THR A 45 -6.88 -19.53 -1.60
CA THR A 45 -5.54 -19.79 -2.16
C THR A 45 -5.52 -19.75 -3.70
N SER A 46 -6.58 -20.26 -4.36
CA SER A 46 -6.69 -20.20 -5.82
C SER A 46 -6.70 -18.77 -6.35
N ASN A 47 -7.44 -17.87 -5.69
CA ASN A 47 -7.59 -16.48 -6.11
C ASN A 47 -6.30 -15.69 -5.84
N ARG A 48 -5.68 -15.87 -4.65
CA ARG A 48 -4.37 -15.28 -4.37
C ARG A 48 -3.33 -15.70 -5.41
N ARG A 49 -3.27 -17.01 -5.70
CA ARG A 49 -2.35 -17.52 -6.72
C ARG A 49 -2.63 -16.95 -8.12
N HIS A 50 -3.89 -16.81 -8.49
CA HIS A 50 -4.28 -16.21 -9.75
C HIS A 50 -3.81 -14.75 -9.84
N LEU A 51 -4.10 -13.93 -8.82
CA LEU A 51 -3.65 -12.55 -8.74
C LEU A 51 -2.11 -12.45 -8.82
N ILE A 52 -1.38 -13.26 -8.04
CA ILE A 52 0.08 -13.27 -8.06
C ILE A 52 0.62 -13.56 -9.46
N LEU A 53 0.07 -14.56 -10.16
CA LEU A 53 0.52 -14.91 -11.50
C LEU A 53 0.26 -13.77 -12.50
N GLN A 54 -0.85 -13.07 -12.39
CA GLN A 54 -1.15 -11.91 -13.22
C GLN A 54 -0.21 -10.74 -12.93
N LEU A 55 0.07 -10.43 -11.65
CA LEU A 55 1.02 -9.39 -11.26
C LEU A 55 2.42 -9.68 -11.79
N LEU A 56 2.90 -10.91 -11.67
CA LEU A 56 4.20 -11.32 -12.22
C LEU A 56 4.23 -11.26 -13.76
N SER A 57 3.09 -11.56 -14.42
CA SER A 57 2.98 -11.38 -15.86
C SER A 57 3.09 -9.92 -16.27
N ALA A 58 2.42 -9.02 -15.54
CA ALA A 58 2.50 -7.57 -15.77
C ALA A 58 3.92 -7.03 -15.54
N VAL A 59 4.58 -7.45 -14.46
CA VAL A 59 5.99 -7.07 -14.20
C VAL A 59 6.86 -7.43 -15.39
N ARG A 60 6.69 -8.62 -15.94
CA ARG A 60 7.47 -9.07 -17.11
C ARG A 60 7.07 -8.35 -18.40
N GLU A 61 5.78 -8.13 -18.62
CA GLU A 61 5.22 -7.49 -19.81
C GLU A 61 5.68 -6.04 -19.94
N TYR A 62 5.63 -5.29 -18.83
CA TYR A 62 5.96 -3.87 -18.78
C TYR A 62 7.41 -3.60 -18.34
N ASN A 63 8.18 -4.66 -18.02
CA ASN A 63 9.55 -4.54 -17.50
C ASN A 63 9.62 -3.68 -16.23
N LEU A 64 8.73 -3.93 -15.27
CA LEU A 64 8.69 -3.23 -13.99
C LEU A 64 9.79 -3.73 -13.04
N ASP A 65 10.28 -2.84 -12.17
CA ASP A 65 11.32 -3.16 -11.19
C ASP A 65 10.72 -3.59 -9.84
N GLY A 66 9.48 -3.21 -9.57
CA GLY A 66 8.80 -3.53 -8.30
C GLY A 66 7.29 -3.49 -8.37
N LEU A 67 6.71 -3.94 -7.26
CA LEU A 67 5.28 -3.86 -6.97
C LEU A 67 5.11 -3.16 -5.63
N ASN A 68 4.22 -2.17 -5.59
CA ASN A 68 3.78 -1.49 -4.38
C ASN A 68 2.33 -1.88 -4.09
N ILE A 69 2.10 -2.62 -3.01
CA ILE A 69 0.76 -3.09 -2.64
C ILE A 69 0.10 -2.03 -1.74
N ASP A 70 -0.93 -1.42 -2.28
CA ASP A 70 -1.72 -0.35 -1.64
C ASP A 70 -3.16 -0.81 -1.46
N PHE A 71 -3.36 -1.80 -0.59
CA PHE A 71 -4.69 -2.28 -0.24
C PHE A 71 -5.22 -1.55 0.98
N GLU A 72 -6.19 -0.67 0.71
CA GLU A 72 -6.85 0.12 1.72
C GLU A 72 -8.15 -0.52 2.23
N ASN A 73 -8.60 -0.09 3.41
CA ASN A 73 -9.84 -0.59 4.03
C ASN A 73 -9.89 -2.12 4.18
N VAL A 74 -8.74 -2.74 4.42
CA VAL A 74 -8.67 -4.17 4.72
C VAL A 74 -9.51 -4.44 5.96
N SER A 75 -10.54 -5.28 5.82
CA SER A 75 -11.41 -5.66 6.95
C SER A 75 -10.70 -6.60 7.92
N LEU A 76 -11.18 -6.70 9.15
CA LEU A 76 -10.56 -7.56 10.18
C LEU A 76 -10.47 -9.03 9.74
N ASP A 77 -11.47 -9.53 9.05
CA ASP A 77 -11.51 -10.89 8.53
C ASP A 77 -10.61 -11.11 7.30
N ALA A 78 -10.28 -10.02 6.59
CA ALA A 78 -9.33 -10.03 5.48
C ALA A 78 -7.87 -9.88 5.91
N GLY A 79 -7.59 -9.53 7.17
CA GLY A 79 -6.23 -9.26 7.66
C GLY A 79 -5.29 -10.46 7.49
N GLU A 80 -5.66 -11.65 7.99
CA GLU A 80 -4.84 -12.85 7.82
C GLU A 80 -4.69 -13.28 6.35
N PRO A 81 -5.76 -13.31 5.52
CA PRO A 81 -5.64 -13.48 4.08
C PRO A 81 -4.71 -12.47 3.38
N PHE A 82 -4.74 -11.21 3.80
CA PHE A 82 -3.85 -10.18 3.27
C PHE A 82 -2.39 -10.48 3.57
N ILE A 83 -2.05 -10.76 4.81
CA ILE A 83 -0.68 -11.14 5.19
C ILE A 83 -0.24 -12.41 4.45
N GLN A 84 -1.12 -13.38 4.31
CA GLN A 84 -0.81 -14.58 3.55
C GLN A 84 -0.53 -14.27 2.07
N PHE A 85 -1.27 -13.34 1.46
CA PHE A 85 -1.00 -12.87 0.11
C PHE A 85 0.39 -12.22 0.00
N ILE A 86 0.75 -11.33 0.93
CA ILE A 86 2.08 -10.68 0.94
C ILE A 86 3.20 -11.73 1.09
N ARG A 87 3.04 -12.71 1.97
CA ARG A 87 3.99 -13.82 2.12
C ARG A 87 4.15 -14.61 0.80
N GLU A 88 3.04 -14.99 0.18
CA GLU A 88 3.05 -15.75 -1.07
C GLU A 88 3.67 -14.95 -2.22
N LEU A 89 3.37 -13.65 -2.32
CA LEU A 89 3.92 -12.75 -3.34
C LEU A 89 5.42 -12.49 -3.14
N SER A 90 5.89 -12.38 -1.90
CA SER A 90 7.29 -12.11 -1.59
C SER A 90 8.25 -13.19 -2.11
N ILE A 91 7.79 -14.44 -2.22
CA ILE A 91 8.61 -15.57 -2.68
C ILE A 91 9.07 -15.38 -4.14
N PRO A 92 8.17 -15.21 -5.13
CA PRO A 92 8.57 -14.95 -6.49
C PRO A 92 9.23 -13.58 -6.66
N CYS A 93 8.82 -12.53 -5.91
CA CYS A 93 9.47 -11.23 -5.97
C CYS A 93 10.96 -11.37 -5.63
N ARG A 94 11.31 -11.99 -4.52
CA ARG A 94 12.70 -12.26 -4.12
C ARG A 94 13.44 -13.11 -5.15
N LYS A 95 12.79 -14.14 -5.69
CA LYS A 95 13.39 -15.04 -6.68
C LYS A 95 13.78 -14.32 -7.97
N TYR A 96 12.99 -13.34 -8.39
CA TYR A 96 13.16 -12.64 -9.67
C TYR A 96 13.75 -11.24 -9.52
N GLY A 97 14.12 -10.82 -8.31
CA GLY A 97 14.70 -9.50 -8.05
C GLY A 97 13.69 -8.36 -8.22
N ILE A 98 12.41 -8.62 -7.95
CA ILE A 98 11.33 -7.64 -8.00
C ILE A 98 11.20 -7.02 -6.60
N VAL A 99 11.27 -5.72 -6.49
CA VAL A 99 11.06 -5.01 -5.22
C VAL A 99 9.59 -5.16 -4.79
N LEU A 100 9.36 -5.49 -3.53
CA LEU A 100 8.04 -5.56 -2.93
C LEU A 100 7.91 -4.53 -1.81
N SER A 101 7.01 -3.58 -1.97
CA SER A 101 6.64 -2.64 -0.91
C SER A 101 5.15 -2.74 -0.59
N VAL A 102 4.79 -2.36 0.64
CA VAL A 102 3.41 -2.43 1.13
C VAL A 102 3.06 -1.13 1.83
N ASP A 103 1.97 -0.48 1.39
CA ASP A 103 1.46 0.73 2.00
C ASP A 103 0.58 0.43 3.21
N ASN A 104 0.69 1.28 4.21
CA ASN A 104 -0.04 1.14 5.46
C ASN A 104 -0.53 2.50 5.96
N TYR A 105 -1.70 2.51 6.57
CA TYR A 105 -2.11 3.63 7.40
C TYR A 105 -1.13 3.84 8.55
N VAL A 106 -1.08 5.07 9.06
CA VAL A 106 -0.38 5.35 10.33
C VAL A 106 -0.93 4.42 11.42
N PRO A 107 -0.05 3.70 12.15
CA PRO A 107 -0.49 2.76 13.19
C PRO A 107 -1.25 3.44 14.32
N MET A 108 -2.53 3.14 14.44
CA MET A 108 -3.47 3.73 15.40
C MET A 108 -4.29 2.67 16.16
N GLY A 109 -3.75 1.47 16.37
CA GLY A 109 -4.41 0.39 17.09
C GLY A 109 -5.54 -0.30 16.31
N HIS A 110 -6.44 0.46 15.69
CA HIS A 110 -7.52 -0.11 14.86
C HIS A 110 -7.03 -0.72 13.54
N THR A 111 -5.75 -0.54 13.20
CA THR A 111 -5.09 -1.10 12.01
C THR A 111 -4.11 -2.23 12.34
N ASP A 112 -4.17 -2.80 13.55
CA ASP A 112 -3.21 -3.85 13.98
C ASP A 112 -3.31 -5.12 13.13
N HIS A 113 -4.49 -5.40 12.56
CA HIS A 113 -4.71 -6.53 11.67
C HIS A 113 -3.98 -6.46 10.31
N TYR A 114 -3.36 -5.31 10.01
CA TYR A 114 -2.42 -5.20 8.89
C TYR A 114 -1.08 -5.91 9.17
N ASP A 115 -0.78 -6.20 10.45
CA ASP A 115 0.39 -6.97 10.89
C ASP A 115 1.70 -6.52 10.22
N ARG A 116 2.10 -5.29 10.51
CA ARG A 116 3.30 -4.67 9.92
C ARG A 116 4.59 -5.40 10.25
N ALA A 117 4.62 -6.11 11.39
CA ALA A 117 5.76 -6.95 11.76
C ALA A 117 5.98 -8.08 10.74
N GLU A 118 4.91 -8.77 10.34
CA GLU A 118 4.97 -9.81 9.33
C GLU A 118 5.26 -9.23 7.93
N GLN A 119 4.68 -8.08 7.59
CA GLN A 119 5.05 -7.38 6.35
C GLN A 119 6.55 -7.07 6.32
N GLY A 120 7.08 -6.49 7.40
CA GLY A 120 8.51 -6.16 7.54
C GLY A 120 9.44 -7.37 7.48
N ALA A 121 8.94 -8.57 7.84
CA ALA A 121 9.71 -9.80 7.71
C ALA A 121 9.88 -10.25 6.24
N VAL A 122 8.91 -10.00 5.38
CA VAL A 122 8.86 -10.59 4.03
C VAL A 122 8.97 -9.58 2.88
N ALA A 123 8.51 -8.34 3.06
CA ALA A 123 8.64 -7.27 2.07
C ALA A 123 10.02 -6.59 2.13
N ASP A 124 10.40 -5.88 1.08
CA ASP A 124 11.60 -5.05 1.04
C ASP A 124 11.36 -3.75 1.78
N TYR A 125 10.17 -3.15 1.61
CA TYR A 125 9.79 -1.90 2.29
C TYR A 125 8.36 -1.97 2.82
N VAL A 126 8.17 -1.31 3.97
CA VAL A 126 6.87 -0.99 4.57
C VAL A 126 6.72 0.51 4.53
N ILE A 127 5.76 0.99 3.79
CA ILE A 127 5.50 2.42 3.59
C ILE A 127 4.38 2.84 4.54
N ILE A 128 4.55 3.96 5.21
CA ILE A 128 3.52 4.57 6.04
C ILE A 128 2.95 5.75 5.28
N MET A 129 1.66 5.80 5.08
CA MET A 129 0.94 6.95 4.55
C MET A 129 0.84 8.01 5.65
N GLY A 130 1.92 8.77 5.88
CA GLY A 130 2.04 9.79 6.93
C GLY A 130 1.27 11.07 6.60
N TYR A 131 0.00 10.93 6.21
CA TYR A 131 -0.90 12.00 5.80
C TYR A 131 -2.36 11.63 6.08
N ASP A 132 -3.27 12.54 5.73
CA ASP A 132 -4.70 12.45 6.00
C ASP A 132 -5.04 12.30 7.49
N GLU A 133 -4.25 12.97 8.37
CA GLU A 133 -4.58 13.14 9.78
C GLU A 133 -5.97 13.77 9.93
N HIS A 134 -6.24 14.82 9.11
CA HIS A 134 -7.57 15.36 8.89
C HIS A 134 -7.87 15.29 7.39
N TYR A 135 -8.98 14.67 7.05
CA TYR A 135 -9.39 14.38 5.67
C TYR A 135 -10.82 14.86 5.38
N ASN A 136 -11.27 14.76 4.15
CA ASN A 136 -12.64 15.11 3.81
C ASN A 136 -13.62 14.15 4.48
N GLY A 137 -14.34 14.63 5.48
CA GLY A 137 -15.22 13.86 6.35
C GLY A 137 -14.75 13.78 7.80
N SER A 138 -13.62 14.43 8.13
CA SER A 138 -13.24 14.63 9.54
C SER A 138 -14.22 15.57 10.24
N ASP A 139 -14.49 15.31 11.52
CA ASP A 139 -15.38 16.15 12.36
C ASP A 139 -14.75 17.51 12.69
N GLU A 140 -13.43 17.65 12.57
CA GLU A 140 -12.68 18.85 12.88
C GLU A 140 -11.74 19.23 11.74
N ALA A 141 -11.62 20.55 11.48
CA ALA A 141 -10.63 21.09 10.57
C ALA A 141 -9.22 20.98 11.17
N GLY A 142 -8.25 20.54 10.37
CA GLY A 142 -6.90 20.39 10.85
C GLY A 142 -5.85 20.19 9.78
N SER A 143 -4.64 19.92 10.21
CA SER A 143 -3.51 19.63 9.31
C SER A 143 -3.72 18.31 8.59
N VAL A 144 -3.28 18.24 7.34
CA VAL A 144 -3.21 16.97 6.59
C VAL A 144 -2.17 16.03 7.23
N ALA A 145 -1.10 16.58 7.77
CA ALA A 145 -0.03 15.83 8.42
C ALA A 145 0.70 16.74 9.40
N SER A 146 0.32 16.73 10.68
CA SER A 146 1.09 17.41 11.72
C SER A 146 2.39 16.66 12.01
N ILE A 147 3.40 17.38 12.49
CA ILE A 147 4.68 16.76 12.83
C ILE A 147 4.51 15.66 13.90
N GLY A 148 3.63 15.90 14.89
CA GLY A 148 3.37 14.93 15.95
C GLY A 148 2.70 13.64 15.44
N PHE A 149 1.79 13.77 14.49
CA PHE A 149 1.15 12.63 13.82
C PHE A 149 2.18 11.79 13.05
N VAL A 150 3.04 12.45 12.26
CA VAL A 150 4.09 11.79 11.47
C VAL A 150 5.13 11.12 12.38
N GLU A 151 5.65 11.85 13.40
CA GLU A 151 6.60 11.29 14.36
C GLU A 151 6.03 10.04 15.04
N LYS A 152 4.78 10.12 15.52
CA LYS A 152 4.11 9.00 16.16
C LYS A 152 3.93 7.80 15.22
N GLY A 153 3.58 8.06 13.97
CA GLY A 153 3.48 7.03 12.92
C GLY A 153 4.80 6.30 12.71
N ILE A 154 5.89 7.05 12.59
CA ILE A 154 7.24 6.49 12.42
C ILE A 154 7.65 5.69 13.67
N GLU A 155 7.52 6.25 14.88
CA GLU A 155 7.86 5.58 16.13
C GLU A 155 7.13 4.24 16.28
N ASN A 156 5.82 4.23 16.05
CA ASN A 156 5.01 3.02 16.16
C ASN A 156 5.42 1.98 15.12
N THR A 157 5.75 2.40 13.90
CA THR A 157 6.13 1.47 12.84
C THR A 157 7.53 0.88 13.07
N VAL A 158 8.53 1.67 13.46
CA VAL A 158 9.88 1.14 13.72
C VAL A 158 9.95 0.29 14.99
N ALA A 159 8.92 0.29 15.82
CA ALA A 159 8.80 -0.65 16.92
C ALA A 159 8.46 -2.08 16.44
N GLU A 160 7.87 -2.22 15.26
CA GLU A 160 7.44 -3.49 14.67
C GLU A 160 8.30 -3.91 13.46
N VAL A 161 8.81 -2.94 12.70
CA VAL A 161 9.50 -3.14 11.42
C VAL A 161 10.95 -2.65 11.51
N PRO A 162 11.94 -3.38 10.96
CA PRO A 162 13.31 -2.89 10.86
C PRO A 162 13.35 -1.50 10.19
N LYS A 163 13.99 -0.53 10.85
CA LYS A 163 13.97 0.88 10.43
C LYS A 163 14.46 1.13 9.00
N GLU A 164 15.39 0.31 8.53
CA GLU A 164 15.95 0.35 7.17
C GLU A 164 14.95 -0.05 6.08
N LYS A 165 13.82 -0.63 6.47
CA LYS A 165 12.72 -1.00 5.57
C LYS A 165 11.55 -0.02 5.62
N VAL A 166 11.57 0.95 6.54
CA VAL A 166 10.46 1.89 6.73
C VAL A 166 10.63 3.10 5.84
N ILE A 167 9.61 3.42 5.06
CA ILE A 167 9.47 4.65 4.29
C ILE A 167 8.28 5.41 4.83
N ASN A 168 8.43 6.70 5.14
CA ASN A 168 7.30 7.56 5.46
C ASN A 168 6.94 8.41 4.25
N ALA A 169 5.76 8.20 3.70
CA ALA A 169 5.21 9.03 2.65
C ALA A 169 4.68 10.35 3.23
N VAL A 170 4.89 11.44 2.50
CA VAL A 170 4.48 12.79 2.89
C VAL A 170 3.53 13.38 1.85
N PRO A 171 2.55 14.22 2.26
CA PRO A 171 1.61 14.81 1.32
C PRO A 171 2.26 15.91 0.47
N PHE A 172 1.93 15.96 -0.83
CA PHE A 172 2.19 17.09 -1.72
C PHE A 172 0.93 17.93 -1.94
N TYR A 173 -0.02 17.89 -1.03
CA TYR A 173 -1.29 18.60 -1.09
C TYR A 173 -1.63 19.19 0.28
N THR A 174 -2.61 20.08 0.28
CA THR A 174 -3.21 20.66 1.49
C THR A 174 -4.71 20.71 1.33
N ARG A 175 -5.43 20.96 2.42
CA ARG A 175 -6.87 21.11 2.44
C ARG A 175 -7.25 22.52 2.85
N ILE A 176 -8.31 23.04 2.26
CA ILE A 176 -8.97 24.28 2.67
C ILE A 176 -10.25 23.89 3.38
N TRP A 177 -10.42 24.38 4.59
CA TRP A 177 -11.58 24.14 5.41
C TRP A 177 -12.47 25.37 5.43
N GLU A 178 -13.75 25.20 5.15
CA GLU A 178 -14.76 26.22 5.35
C GLU A 178 -15.45 25.93 6.68
N THR A 179 -15.23 26.79 7.67
CA THR A 179 -15.83 26.64 9.00
C THR A 179 -16.97 27.64 9.15
N GLY A 180 -18.19 27.16 9.33
CA GLY A 180 -19.37 27.99 9.64
C GLY A 180 -19.47 28.31 11.13
N ALA A 181 -20.56 28.98 11.51
CA ALA A 181 -20.84 29.30 12.91
C ALA A 181 -21.06 28.06 13.79
N ASP A 182 -21.39 26.93 13.17
CA ASP A 182 -21.70 25.65 13.82
C ASP A 182 -20.58 24.60 13.67
N GLY A 183 -19.40 25.00 13.19
CA GLY A 183 -18.27 24.11 12.90
C GLY A 183 -18.03 23.91 11.39
N ILE A 184 -17.39 22.77 11.03
CA ILE A 184 -17.14 22.40 9.62
C ILE A 184 -18.44 21.91 8.98
#